data_2d4ba6b7654659fd5c8bbc2ff8e03eb9
#
_entry.id   2d4ba6b7654659fd5c8bbc2ff8e03eb9
#
_cell.length_a   1.000
_cell.length_b   1.000
_cell.length_c   1.000
_cell.angle_alpha   90.00
_cell.angle_beta   90.00
_cell.angle_gamma   90.00
#
_symmetry.space_group_name_H-M   'P 1'
#
loop_
_entity.id
_entity.type
_entity.pdbx_description
1 polymer ?
#
loop_
_entity_poly.entity_id
_entity_poly.type
_entity_poly.pdbx_seq_one_letter_code
_entity_poly.pdbx_strand_id
1 'polypeptide(L)'
;MVSVCHHDTPSGTLNDIDAIGAVVAEAGALLIVDAVSSWAGMETSAAACRAGIYVTGPNKCLGCPPALSLVAVSDAAWDKIEANPDAPFASMLSLTDWRNAWKKTEPFPFTPSVAEINGLGAALDRYLAEGPAAVWARHALTAKICREGVKAMGVGLWPASEDIASPTATAVRMPDGIDAGPVLAEARARYGVSMSAGRAETLGKLIRIGHMGPTAQPIYALAAVAALGGALKALGAEVDVGAGLAAAQAAWDAAIDG
;
A
#
# COMPACT_ATOMS: atom_id res chain seq x y z
N MET A 1 -0.54 -20.71 -13.81
CA MET A 1 -0.23 -19.33 -13.39
C MET A 1 -1.02 -19.00 -12.16
N VAL A 2 -0.42 -18.34 -11.16
CA VAL A 2 -1.06 -17.89 -9.91
C VAL A 2 -0.91 -16.38 -9.82
N SER A 3 -1.94 -15.66 -9.37
CA SER A 3 -1.88 -14.22 -9.13
C SER A 3 -2.20 -13.95 -7.67
N VAL A 4 -1.42 -13.06 -7.05
CA VAL A 4 -1.61 -12.66 -5.65
C VAL A 4 -1.35 -11.17 -5.47
N CYS A 5 -2.13 -10.53 -4.62
CA CYS A 5 -1.85 -9.21 -4.09
C CYS A 5 -0.93 -9.34 -2.88
N HIS A 6 0.19 -8.60 -2.80
CA HIS A 6 1.02 -8.57 -1.59
C HIS A 6 0.29 -7.87 -0.45
N HIS A 7 -0.15 -6.63 -0.67
CA HIS A 7 -1.01 -5.90 0.27
C HIS A 7 -2.45 -5.91 -0.24
N ASP A 8 -3.31 -6.68 0.39
CA ASP A 8 -4.75 -6.61 0.14
C ASP A 8 -5.32 -5.29 0.67
N THR A 9 -5.41 -4.32 -0.21
CA THR A 9 -5.79 -2.95 0.15
C THR A 9 -7.17 -2.84 0.81
N PRO A 10 -8.21 -3.62 0.43
CA PRO A 10 -9.50 -3.61 1.10
C PRO A 10 -9.46 -3.97 2.58
N SER A 11 -8.67 -4.94 2.96
CA SER A 11 -8.58 -5.46 4.34
C SER A 11 -7.39 -4.89 5.14
N GLY A 12 -6.41 -4.28 4.47
CA GLY A 12 -5.17 -3.82 5.10
C GLY A 12 -4.25 -4.95 5.55
N THR A 13 -4.38 -6.15 4.95
CA THR A 13 -3.60 -7.33 5.29
C THR A 13 -2.50 -7.61 4.26
N LEU A 14 -1.47 -8.33 4.69
CA LEU A 14 -0.39 -8.83 3.84
C LEU A 14 -0.58 -10.32 3.57
N ASN A 15 -0.27 -10.72 2.35
CA ASN A 15 -0.04 -12.11 1.98
C ASN A 15 1.47 -12.38 2.01
N ASP A 16 1.88 -13.54 2.52
CA ASP A 16 3.27 -13.98 2.49
C ASP A 16 3.66 -14.41 1.06
N ILE A 17 4.08 -13.42 0.27
CA ILE A 17 4.42 -13.66 -1.14
C ILE A 17 5.66 -14.52 -1.32
N ASP A 18 6.58 -14.56 -0.35
CA ASP A 18 7.78 -15.38 -0.41
C ASP A 18 7.43 -16.86 -0.22
N ALA A 19 6.60 -17.19 0.78
CA ALA A 19 6.11 -18.54 0.98
C ALA A 19 5.21 -19.02 -0.18
N ILE A 20 4.32 -18.15 -0.67
CA ILE A 20 3.47 -18.44 -1.84
C ILE A 20 4.35 -18.68 -3.07
N GLY A 21 5.37 -17.83 -3.28
CA GLY A 21 6.29 -17.95 -4.41
C GLY A 21 7.08 -19.25 -4.40
N ALA A 22 7.49 -19.73 -3.22
CA ALA A 22 8.15 -21.02 -3.08
C ALA A 22 7.23 -22.17 -3.55
N VAL A 23 6.00 -22.22 -3.07
CA VAL A 23 5.02 -23.27 -3.45
C VAL A 23 4.66 -23.19 -4.95
N VAL A 24 4.50 -21.98 -5.49
CA VAL A 24 4.18 -21.80 -6.92
C VAL A 24 5.33 -22.27 -7.80
N ALA A 25 6.59 -21.99 -7.39
CA ALA A 25 7.78 -22.44 -8.11
C ALA A 25 7.93 -23.96 -8.07
N GLU A 26 7.70 -24.60 -6.93
CA GLU A 26 7.70 -26.07 -6.81
C GLU A 26 6.65 -26.73 -7.70
N ALA A 27 5.51 -26.08 -7.91
CA ALA A 27 4.48 -26.54 -8.83
C ALA A 27 4.78 -26.27 -10.32
N GLY A 28 5.95 -25.70 -10.66
CA GLY A 28 6.32 -25.34 -12.03
C GLY A 28 5.44 -24.25 -12.65
N ALA A 29 4.74 -23.47 -11.82
CA ALA A 29 3.87 -22.39 -12.25
C ALA A 29 4.58 -21.03 -12.21
N LEU A 30 4.00 -20.02 -12.88
CA LEU A 30 4.44 -18.64 -12.77
C LEU A 30 3.60 -17.89 -11.74
N LEU A 31 4.26 -17.09 -10.91
CA LEU A 31 3.61 -16.18 -9.97
C LEU A 31 3.52 -14.77 -10.55
N ILE A 32 2.35 -14.16 -10.48
CA ILE A 32 2.13 -12.73 -10.71
C ILE A 32 1.86 -12.08 -9.36
N VAL A 33 2.68 -11.08 -9.01
CA VAL A 33 2.53 -10.32 -7.75
C VAL A 33 2.08 -8.90 -8.04
N ASP A 34 0.95 -8.50 -7.46
CA ASP A 34 0.56 -7.09 -7.34
C ASP A 34 1.13 -6.53 -6.03
N ALA A 35 2.14 -5.67 -6.14
CA ALA A 35 2.78 -4.99 -5.03
C ALA A 35 2.53 -3.47 -5.04
N VAL A 36 1.50 -3.01 -5.72
CA VAL A 36 1.20 -1.57 -5.88
C VAL A 36 1.09 -0.85 -4.53
N SER A 37 0.51 -1.48 -3.52
CA SER A 37 0.29 -0.86 -2.21
C SER A 37 1.35 -1.18 -1.16
N SER A 38 2.36 -1.99 -1.48
CA SER A 38 3.43 -2.40 -0.55
C SER A 38 4.82 -1.92 -0.98
N TRP A 39 5.12 -1.95 -2.29
CA TRP A 39 6.42 -1.59 -2.83
C TRP A 39 6.83 -0.16 -2.42
N ALA A 40 8.10 0.02 -2.09
CA ALA A 40 8.72 1.23 -1.54
C ALA A 40 8.27 1.62 -0.11
N GLY A 41 7.20 1.03 0.44
CA GLY A 41 6.75 1.29 1.81
C GLY A 41 7.16 0.22 2.82
N MET A 42 7.63 -0.93 2.33
CA MET A 42 8.16 -2.03 3.12
C MET A 42 9.16 -2.84 2.28
N GLU A 43 9.93 -3.68 2.94
CA GLU A 43 10.82 -4.60 2.25
C GLU A 43 10.01 -5.58 1.39
N THR A 44 10.38 -5.64 0.11
CA THR A 44 9.80 -6.60 -0.83
C THR A 44 10.69 -6.70 -2.07
N SER A 45 10.78 -7.89 -2.65
CA SER A 45 11.65 -8.17 -3.80
C SER A 45 10.99 -9.15 -4.77
N ALA A 46 10.97 -8.78 -6.05
CA ALA A 46 10.51 -9.67 -7.12
C ALA A 46 11.34 -10.97 -7.18
N ALA A 47 12.64 -10.88 -6.88
CA ALA A 47 13.53 -12.03 -6.88
C ALA A 47 13.31 -12.93 -5.67
N ALA A 48 13.15 -12.37 -4.46
CA ALA A 48 12.91 -13.14 -3.24
C ALA A 48 11.60 -13.94 -3.33
N CYS A 49 10.52 -13.32 -3.77
CA CYS A 49 9.23 -14.00 -3.95
C CYS A 49 9.14 -14.83 -5.24
N ARG A 50 10.23 -14.94 -6.01
CA ARG A 50 10.29 -15.72 -7.26
C ARG A 50 9.19 -15.34 -8.26
N ALA A 51 8.84 -14.05 -8.32
CA ALA A 51 7.79 -13.59 -9.21
C ALA A 51 8.19 -13.77 -10.69
N GLY A 52 7.29 -14.34 -11.48
CA GLY A 52 7.39 -14.31 -12.93
C GLY A 52 7.10 -12.91 -13.47
N ILE A 53 6.05 -12.29 -12.93
CA ILE A 53 5.70 -10.89 -13.20
C ILE A 53 5.44 -10.20 -11.86
N TYR A 54 6.11 -9.06 -11.64
CA TYR A 54 5.93 -8.23 -10.44
C TYR A 54 5.47 -6.85 -10.87
N VAL A 55 4.27 -6.48 -10.45
CA VAL A 55 3.63 -5.22 -10.84
C VAL A 55 3.58 -4.26 -9.67
N THR A 56 3.98 -3.02 -9.89
CA THR A 56 3.82 -1.95 -8.92
C THR A 56 3.55 -0.61 -9.59
N GLY A 57 3.37 0.43 -8.79
CA GLY A 57 3.17 1.79 -9.27
C GLY A 57 3.79 2.82 -8.32
N PRO A 58 4.31 3.94 -8.85
CA PRO A 58 4.97 4.95 -8.02
C PRO A 58 3.96 5.84 -7.27
N ASN A 59 2.67 5.70 -7.51
CA ASN A 59 1.59 6.54 -6.98
C ASN A 59 1.15 6.22 -5.55
N LYS A 60 1.78 5.24 -4.91
CA LYS A 60 1.52 4.86 -3.52
C LYS A 60 2.68 5.31 -2.63
N CYS A 61 3.54 4.41 -2.18
CA CYS A 61 4.57 4.73 -1.20
C CYS A 61 5.70 5.60 -1.74
N LEU A 62 5.89 5.71 -3.06
CA LEU A 62 6.82 6.66 -3.65
C LEU A 62 6.24 8.09 -3.75
N GLY A 63 4.90 8.24 -3.73
CA GLY A 63 4.21 9.53 -3.69
C GLY A 63 4.11 10.27 -5.03
N CYS A 64 4.26 9.58 -6.16
CA CYS A 64 4.04 10.15 -7.49
C CYS A 64 2.56 10.25 -7.84
N PRO A 65 2.19 11.03 -8.88
CA PRO A 65 0.88 10.97 -9.50
C PRO A 65 0.56 9.59 -10.08
N PRO A 66 -0.73 9.21 -10.22
CA PRO A 66 -1.13 7.90 -10.75
C PRO A 66 -1.13 7.89 -12.29
N ALA A 67 0.02 7.65 -12.90
CA ALA A 67 0.17 7.67 -14.36
C ALA A 67 1.09 6.58 -14.91
N LEU A 68 1.90 5.94 -14.07
CA LEU A 68 2.86 4.93 -14.50
C LEU A 68 2.59 3.59 -13.81
N SER A 69 2.88 2.51 -14.53
CA SER A 69 3.04 1.17 -13.97
C SER A 69 4.49 0.75 -14.13
N LEU A 70 5.04 0.14 -13.08
CA LEU A 70 6.38 -0.45 -13.09
C LEU A 70 6.20 -1.98 -13.08
N VAL A 71 6.81 -2.65 -14.04
CA VAL A 71 6.66 -4.09 -14.22
C VAL A 71 8.03 -4.74 -14.36
N ALA A 72 8.35 -5.66 -13.46
CA ALA A 72 9.49 -6.55 -13.61
C ALA A 72 8.99 -7.89 -14.15
N VAL A 73 9.68 -8.43 -15.17
CA VAL A 73 9.33 -9.67 -15.85
C VAL A 73 10.56 -10.57 -15.89
N SER A 74 10.42 -11.79 -15.35
CA SER A 74 11.50 -12.79 -15.38
C SER A 74 11.70 -13.39 -16.77
N ASP A 75 12.86 -13.96 -17.03
CA ASP A 75 13.14 -14.64 -18.30
C ASP A 75 12.13 -15.76 -18.57
N ALA A 76 11.82 -16.57 -17.57
CA ALA A 76 10.81 -17.63 -17.70
C ALA A 76 9.41 -17.12 -18.04
N ALA A 77 9.05 -15.91 -17.59
CA ALA A 77 7.81 -15.28 -17.99
C ALA A 77 7.88 -14.73 -19.41
N TRP A 78 9.02 -14.16 -19.82
CA TRP A 78 9.24 -13.74 -21.20
C TRP A 78 9.14 -14.89 -22.17
N ASP A 79 9.77 -16.03 -21.88
CA ASP A 79 9.69 -17.22 -22.71
C ASP A 79 8.24 -17.68 -22.95
N LYS A 80 7.40 -17.62 -21.91
CA LYS A 80 5.99 -17.95 -22.03
C LYS A 80 5.17 -16.92 -22.80
N ILE A 81 5.46 -15.63 -22.62
CA ILE A 81 4.81 -14.55 -23.37
C ILE A 81 5.12 -14.68 -24.86
N GLU A 82 6.37 -14.90 -25.22
CA GLU A 82 6.83 -15.02 -26.62
C GLU A 82 6.34 -16.28 -27.29
N ALA A 83 6.19 -17.37 -26.56
CA ALA A 83 5.64 -18.62 -27.07
C ALA A 83 4.11 -18.57 -27.26
N ASN A 84 3.42 -17.56 -26.74
CA ASN A 84 1.97 -17.45 -26.84
C ASN A 84 1.57 -16.71 -28.14
N PRO A 85 0.97 -17.39 -29.13
CA PRO A 85 0.57 -16.74 -30.39
C PRO A 85 -0.57 -15.70 -30.20
N ASP A 86 -1.29 -15.78 -29.09
CA ASP A 86 -2.38 -14.87 -28.72
C ASP A 86 -1.91 -13.75 -27.80
N ALA A 87 -0.59 -13.58 -27.62
CA ALA A 87 -0.06 -12.48 -26.80
C ALA A 87 -0.51 -11.12 -27.38
N PRO A 88 -1.06 -10.22 -26.54
CA PRO A 88 -1.48 -8.91 -27.03
C PRO A 88 -0.33 -8.13 -27.64
N PHE A 89 -0.60 -7.47 -28.76
CA PHE A 89 0.33 -6.53 -29.41
C PHE A 89 -0.43 -5.31 -29.93
N ALA A 90 0.29 -4.26 -30.34
CA ALA A 90 -0.26 -2.99 -30.77
C ALA A 90 -1.18 -2.33 -29.71
N SER A 91 -0.81 -2.46 -28.45
CA SER A 91 -1.57 -1.96 -27.31
C SER A 91 -0.64 -1.40 -26.24
N MET A 92 -1.03 -0.29 -25.61
CA MET A 92 -0.30 0.26 -24.44
C MET A 92 -0.18 -0.76 -23.27
N LEU A 93 -1.05 -1.76 -23.24
CA LEU A 93 -1.04 -2.82 -22.21
C LEU A 93 -0.21 -4.03 -22.62
N SER A 94 0.39 -4.03 -23.82
CA SER A 94 1.23 -5.12 -24.31
C SER A 94 2.64 -5.03 -23.75
N LEU A 95 3.03 -5.99 -22.90
CA LEU A 95 4.42 -6.09 -22.43
C LEU A 95 5.40 -6.31 -23.58
N THR A 96 4.99 -7.04 -24.63
CA THR A 96 5.80 -7.33 -25.81
C THR A 96 6.23 -6.06 -26.52
N ASP A 97 5.30 -5.11 -26.69
CA ASP A 97 5.58 -3.84 -27.36
C ASP A 97 6.57 -2.97 -26.57
N TRP A 98 6.53 -3.05 -25.23
CA TRP A 98 7.41 -2.29 -24.34
C TRP A 98 8.78 -2.94 -24.09
N ARG A 99 8.96 -4.22 -24.41
CA ARG A 99 10.17 -4.98 -24.08
C ARG A 99 11.49 -4.30 -24.48
N ASN A 100 11.51 -3.68 -25.63
CA ASN A 100 12.69 -3.05 -26.21
C ASN A 100 12.62 -1.51 -26.22
N ALA A 101 11.58 -0.92 -25.65
CA ALA A 101 11.33 0.53 -25.72
C ALA A 101 12.46 1.38 -25.08
N TRP A 102 13.28 0.80 -24.20
CA TRP A 102 14.43 1.46 -23.58
C TRP A 102 15.70 1.46 -24.46
N LYS A 103 15.74 0.67 -25.55
CA LYS A 103 16.88 0.59 -26.44
C LYS A 103 16.90 1.79 -27.39
N LYS A 104 18.07 2.42 -27.53
CA LYS A 104 18.24 3.58 -28.44
C LYS A 104 17.96 3.26 -29.91
N THR A 105 18.07 2.00 -30.30
CA THR A 105 17.87 1.53 -31.67
C THR A 105 16.43 1.22 -32.01
N GLU A 106 15.55 1.21 -31.02
CA GLU A 106 14.15 0.84 -31.18
C GLU A 106 13.26 2.05 -30.87
N PRO A 107 12.24 2.33 -31.69
CA PRO A 107 11.29 3.40 -31.37
C PRO A 107 10.42 3.01 -30.19
N PHE A 108 9.94 4.02 -29.43
CA PHE A 108 8.87 3.77 -28.45
C PHE A 108 7.61 3.31 -29.17
N PRO A 109 6.92 2.28 -28.66
CA PRO A 109 5.68 1.80 -29.26
C PRO A 109 4.56 2.85 -29.19
N PHE A 110 4.61 3.72 -28.17
CA PHE A 110 3.67 4.81 -27.93
C PHE A 110 4.41 6.03 -27.38
N THR A 111 3.80 7.22 -27.48
CA THR A 111 4.38 8.43 -26.90
C THR A 111 4.54 8.27 -25.39
N PRO A 112 5.77 8.34 -24.86
CA PRO A 112 6.01 8.19 -23.43
C PRO A 112 5.50 9.41 -22.66
N SER A 113 5.01 9.19 -21.42
CA SER A 113 4.64 10.27 -20.52
C SER A 113 5.88 10.86 -19.85
N VAL A 114 6.58 11.76 -20.57
CA VAL A 114 7.87 12.32 -20.14
C VAL A 114 7.79 13.04 -18.81
N ALA A 115 6.72 13.79 -18.57
CA ALA A 115 6.52 14.50 -17.29
C ALA A 115 6.47 13.54 -16.11
N GLU A 116 5.73 12.43 -16.26
CA GLU A 116 5.57 11.42 -15.19
C GLU A 116 6.85 10.60 -14.98
N ILE A 117 7.58 10.33 -16.06
CA ILE A 117 8.89 9.66 -15.98
C ILE A 117 9.90 10.55 -15.25
N ASN A 118 9.93 11.84 -15.52
CA ASN A 118 10.77 12.79 -14.78
C ASN A 118 10.35 12.89 -13.30
N GLY A 119 9.04 12.91 -13.03
CA GLY A 119 8.50 12.87 -11.68
C GLY A 119 8.92 11.59 -10.93
N LEU A 120 8.89 10.44 -11.60
CA LEU A 120 9.40 9.18 -11.06
C LEU A 120 10.90 9.26 -10.73
N GLY A 121 11.71 9.83 -11.64
CA GLY A 121 13.14 10.05 -11.39
C GLY A 121 13.39 10.84 -10.12
N ALA A 122 12.75 12.00 -9.99
CA ALA A 122 12.87 12.85 -8.79
C ALA A 122 12.39 12.16 -7.49
N ALA A 123 11.34 11.34 -7.58
CA ALA A 123 10.85 10.57 -6.43
C ALA A 123 11.82 9.44 -6.03
N LEU A 124 12.44 8.78 -7.01
CA LEU A 124 13.48 7.78 -6.77
C LEU A 124 14.74 8.40 -6.14
N ASP A 125 15.16 9.58 -6.62
CA ASP A 125 16.30 10.30 -6.01
C ASP A 125 16.05 10.60 -4.53
N ARG A 126 14.85 11.06 -4.18
CA ARG A 126 14.47 11.27 -2.78
C ARG A 126 14.42 9.96 -1.98
N TYR A 127 13.85 8.91 -2.54
CA TYR A 127 13.77 7.60 -1.90
C TYR A 127 15.15 7.02 -1.61
N LEU A 128 16.05 7.12 -2.57
CA LEU A 128 17.43 6.65 -2.43
C LEU A 128 18.26 7.53 -1.48
N ALA A 129 18.01 8.85 -1.45
CA ALA A 129 18.68 9.77 -0.52
C ALA A 129 18.23 9.53 0.94
N GLU A 130 16.96 9.22 1.20
CA GLU A 130 16.46 8.83 2.53
C GLU A 130 16.98 7.42 2.89
N GLY A 131 17.11 6.54 1.91
CA GLY A 131 17.50 5.16 2.05
C GLY A 131 16.28 4.23 2.25
N PRO A 132 16.19 3.12 1.48
CA PRO A 132 15.04 2.21 1.53
C PRO A 132 14.68 1.74 2.94
N ALA A 133 15.67 1.30 3.72
CA ALA A 133 15.45 0.82 5.08
C ALA A 133 14.87 1.90 6.00
N ALA A 134 15.31 3.16 5.88
CA ALA A 134 14.76 4.27 6.65
C ALA A 134 13.32 4.58 6.25
N VAL A 135 13.00 4.53 4.96
CA VAL A 135 11.62 4.69 4.48
C VAL A 135 10.72 3.57 5.01
N TRP A 136 11.16 2.32 5.01
CA TRP A 136 10.38 1.18 5.54
C TRP A 136 10.16 1.32 7.06
N ALA A 137 11.21 1.67 7.81
CA ALA A 137 11.13 1.93 9.25
C ALA A 137 10.12 3.05 9.56
N ARG A 138 10.12 4.13 8.78
CA ARG A 138 9.19 5.25 8.93
C ARG A 138 7.74 4.81 8.68
N HIS A 139 7.48 3.98 7.68
CA HIS A 139 6.14 3.41 7.44
C HIS A 139 5.72 2.51 8.59
N ALA A 140 6.59 1.61 9.04
CA ALA A 140 6.30 0.71 10.16
C ALA A 140 6.01 1.47 11.46
N LEU A 141 6.79 2.50 11.76
CA LEU A 141 6.56 3.37 12.92
C LEU A 141 5.22 4.09 12.84
N THR A 142 4.90 4.69 11.69
CA THR A 142 3.63 5.39 11.49
C THR A 142 2.44 4.45 11.65
N ALA A 143 2.55 3.22 11.13
CA ALA A 143 1.54 2.18 11.32
C ALA A 143 1.38 1.78 12.79
N LYS A 144 2.48 1.61 13.51
CA LYS A 144 2.48 1.30 14.95
C LYS A 144 1.75 2.39 15.74
N ILE A 145 2.14 3.66 15.55
CA ILE A 145 1.51 4.81 16.21
C ILE A 145 0.00 4.83 15.95
N CYS A 146 -0.40 4.66 14.69
CA CYS A 146 -1.80 4.66 14.31
C CYS A 146 -2.58 3.51 14.98
N ARG A 147 -2.03 2.28 14.96
CA ARG A 147 -2.67 1.10 15.55
C ARG A 147 -2.77 1.18 17.07
N GLU A 148 -1.70 1.61 17.76
CA GLU A 148 -1.74 1.80 19.21
C GLU A 148 -2.81 2.82 19.61
N GLY A 149 -2.90 3.93 18.89
CA GLY A 149 -3.95 4.93 19.13
C GLY A 149 -5.35 4.38 18.91
N VAL A 150 -5.59 3.65 17.83
CA VAL A 150 -6.90 3.04 17.54
C VAL A 150 -7.29 2.02 18.60
N LYS A 151 -6.38 1.14 19.02
CA LYS A 151 -6.65 0.13 20.04
C LYS A 151 -6.95 0.75 21.40
N ALA A 152 -6.14 1.72 21.82
CA ALA A 152 -6.34 2.40 23.12
C ALA A 152 -7.63 3.23 23.17
N MET A 153 -8.14 3.65 22.03
CA MET A 153 -9.44 4.32 21.90
C MET A 153 -10.63 3.37 22.13
N GLY A 154 -10.38 2.06 22.19
CA GLY A 154 -11.42 1.02 22.30
C GLY A 154 -11.95 0.54 20.94
N VAL A 155 -11.25 0.83 19.85
CA VAL A 155 -11.65 0.44 18.50
C VAL A 155 -10.79 -0.72 17.98
N GLY A 156 -11.43 -1.70 17.37
CA GLY A 156 -10.75 -2.88 16.84
C GLY A 156 -10.04 -2.63 15.51
N LEU A 157 -8.98 -3.38 15.26
CA LEU A 157 -8.37 -3.48 13.94
C LEU A 157 -9.12 -4.52 13.09
N TRP A 158 -9.08 -4.37 11.76
CA TRP A 158 -9.67 -5.35 10.85
C TRP A 158 -8.84 -6.62 10.69
N PRO A 159 -7.50 -6.55 10.50
CA PRO A 159 -6.66 -7.74 10.45
C PRO A 159 -6.82 -8.61 11.70
N ALA A 160 -6.78 -9.92 11.51
CA ALA A 160 -6.93 -10.88 12.61
C ALA A 160 -5.76 -10.85 13.60
N SER A 161 -4.57 -10.48 13.14
CA SER A 161 -3.38 -10.21 13.98
C SER A 161 -2.57 -9.06 13.38
N GLU A 162 -1.71 -8.46 14.19
CA GLU A 162 -0.81 -7.40 13.71
C GLU A 162 0.31 -7.95 12.82
N ASP A 163 0.65 -9.22 12.91
CA ASP A 163 1.68 -9.86 12.09
C ASP A 163 1.35 -9.83 10.60
N ILE A 164 0.06 -9.86 10.27
CA ILE A 164 -0.42 -9.76 8.90
C ILE A 164 -0.90 -8.36 8.55
N ALA A 165 -0.80 -7.39 9.45
CA ALA A 165 -1.24 -6.02 9.18
C ALA A 165 -0.20 -5.25 8.36
N SER A 166 -0.62 -4.63 7.26
CA SER A 166 0.27 -3.86 6.41
C SER A 166 0.87 -2.64 7.12
N PRO A 167 2.16 -2.33 6.94
CA PRO A 167 2.76 -1.09 7.44
C PRO A 167 2.38 0.14 6.62
N THR A 168 1.68 0.00 5.49
CA THR A 168 1.34 1.12 4.61
C THR A 168 -0.11 1.59 4.77
N ALA A 169 -0.93 0.86 5.52
CA ALA A 169 -2.30 1.27 5.88
C ALA A 169 -2.73 0.62 7.20
N THR A 170 -3.57 1.32 7.95
CA THR A 170 -4.28 0.78 9.12
C THR A 170 -5.75 0.61 8.78
N ALA A 171 -6.23 -0.62 8.77
CA ALA A 171 -7.65 -0.93 8.59
C ALA A 171 -8.33 -1.04 9.96
N VAL A 172 -9.30 -0.18 10.19
CA VAL A 172 -10.02 -0.01 11.45
C VAL A 172 -11.42 -0.57 11.31
N ARG A 173 -11.79 -1.49 12.17
CA ARG A 173 -13.14 -2.07 12.21
C ARG A 173 -14.11 -1.03 12.75
N MET A 174 -15.25 -0.85 12.10
CA MET A 174 -16.29 0.01 12.65
C MET A 174 -16.94 -0.65 13.87
N PRO A 175 -17.23 0.14 14.93
CA PRO A 175 -18.04 -0.32 16.05
C PRO A 175 -19.43 -0.78 15.58
N ASP A 176 -20.06 -1.68 16.32
CA ASP A 176 -21.39 -2.19 16.02
C ASP A 176 -22.41 -1.04 15.90
N GLY A 177 -23.22 -1.09 14.85
CA GLY A 177 -24.22 -0.08 14.56
C GLY A 177 -23.70 1.24 13.95
N ILE A 178 -22.39 1.37 13.75
CA ILE A 178 -21.78 2.55 13.11
C ILE A 178 -21.33 2.19 11.69
N ASP A 179 -21.84 2.89 10.68
CA ASP A 179 -21.41 2.76 9.29
C ASP A 179 -20.20 3.67 9.00
N ALA A 180 -19.26 3.19 8.20
CA ALA A 180 -18.05 3.93 7.84
C ALA A 180 -18.32 5.23 7.05
N GLY A 181 -19.39 5.27 6.26
CA GLY A 181 -19.71 6.43 5.41
C GLY A 181 -19.91 7.72 6.19
N PRO A 182 -20.84 7.78 7.17
CA PRO A 182 -21.01 8.93 8.05
C PRO A 182 -19.75 9.32 8.81
N VAL A 183 -18.95 8.36 9.30
CA VAL A 183 -17.67 8.64 10.00
C VAL A 183 -16.67 9.33 9.09
N LEU A 184 -16.55 8.88 7.85
CA LEU A 184 -15.68 9.52 6.86
C LEU A 184 -16.12 10.92 6.51
N ALA A 185 -17.44 11.14 6.37
CA ALA A 185 -18.01 12.45 6.09
C ALA A 185 -17.73 13.41 7.25
N GLU A 186 -17.97 13.00 8.50
CA GLU A 186 -17.74 13.80 9.70
C GLU A 186 -16.25 14.11 9.90
N ALA A 187 -15.36 13.12 9.73
CA ALA A 187 -13.91 13.33 9.82
C ALA A 187 -13.42 14.37 8.81
N ARG A 188 -13.94 14.30 7.58
CA ARG A 188 -13.57 15.26 6.54
C ARG A 188 -14.15 16.65 6.81
N ALA A 189 -15.41 16.74 7.18
CA ALA A 189 -16.11 18.03 7.38
C ALA A 189 -15.55 18.79 8.59
N ARG A 190 -15.33 18.10 9.72
CA ARG A 190 -14.93 18.72 10.98
C ARG A 190 -13.42 18.90 11.12
N TYR A 191 -12.64 17.94 10.65
CA TYR A 191 -11.19 17.89 10.89
C TYR A 191 -10.35 18.07 9.62
N GLY A 192 -10.98 18.11 8.43
CA GLY A 192 -10.24 18.19 7.17
C GLY A 192 -9.45 16.90 6.81
N VAL A 193 -9.69 15.80 7.54
CA VAL A 193 -8.97 14.53 7.36
C VAL A 193 -9.77 13.59 6.46
N SER A 194 -9.18 13.20 5.34
CA SER A 194 -9.76 12.22 4.42
C SER A 194 -9.16 10.85 4.65
N MET A 195 -10.02 9.87 4.88
CA MET A 195 -9.67 8.44 4.98
C MET A 195 -10.45 7.67 3.92
N SER A 196 -10.19 6.37 3.75
CA SER A 196 -10.84 5.57 2.72
C SER A 196 -11.81 4.54 3.33
N ALA A 197 -12.95 4.33 2.67
CA ALA A 197 -13.87 3.26 3.02
C ALA A 197 -13.32 1.87 2.66
N GLY A 198 -13.89 0.83 3.25
CA GLY A 198 -13.80 -0.53 2.75
C GLY A 198 -14.36 -0.67 1.33
N ARG A 199 -14.19 -1.84 0.72
CA ARG A 199 -14.74 -2.17 -0.61
C ARG A 199 -15.39 -3.54 -0.58
N ALA A 200 -16.31 -3.78 -1.51
CA ALA A 200 -17.04 -5.04 -1.63
C ALA A 200 -17.58 -5.50 -0.26
N GLU A 201 -17.18 -6.65 0.23
CA GLU A 201 -17.64 -7.25 1.49
C GLU A 201 -17.27 -6.44 2.74
N THR A 202 -16.28 -5.54 2.63
CA THR A 202 -15.83 -4.67 3.72
C THR A 202 -16.46 -3.27 3.71
N LEU A 203 -17.30 -2.97 2.70
CA LEU A 203 -17.96 -1.69 2.57
C LEU A 203 -18.86 -1.43 3.80
N GLY A 204 -18.79 -0.22 4.36
CA GLY A 204 -19.49 0.17 5.59
C GLY A 204 -18.90 -0.39 6.88
N LYS A 205 -18.11 -1.47 6.83
CA LYS A 205 -17.63 -2.22 7.99
C LYS A 205 -16.24 -1.80 8.48
N LEU A 206 -15.47 -1.11 7.65
CA LEU A 206 -14.14 -0.62 8.02
C LEU A 206 -13.79 0.71 7.36
N ILE A 207 -12.86 1.41 8.00
CA ILE A 207 -12.17 2.58 7.47
C ILE A 207 -10.69 2.24 7.36
N ARG A 208 -10.04 2.73 6.29
CA ARG A 208 -8.60 2.61 6.10
C ARG A 208 -7.93 3.95 6.25
N ILE A 209 -6.97 4.02 7.15
CA ILE A 209 -6.06 5.14 7.32
C ILE A 209 -4.83 4.82 6.49
N GLY A 210 -4.63 5.53 5.38
CA GLY A 210 -3.45 5.36 4.53
C GLY A 210 -2.28 6.16 5.10
N HIS A 211 -1.14 5.50 5.24
CA HIS A 211 0.12 6.14 5.60
C HIS A 211 1.20 5.69 4.61
N MET A 212 1.10 6.22 3.40
CA MET A 212 1.96 5.87 2.25
C MET A 212 2.79 7.07 1.81
N GLY A 213 4.07 6.84 1.54
CA GLY A 213 4.97 7.85 1.01
C GLY A 213 5.08 9.10 1.91
N PRO A 214 4.73 10.29 1.41
CA PRO A 214 4.82 11.52 2.18
C PRO A 214 3.94 11.56 3.45
N THR A 215 2.85 10.80 3.49
CA THR A 215 1.94 10.76 4.66
C THR A 215 2.33 9.69 5.68
N ALA A 216 3.35 8.86 5.39
CA ALA A 216 3.91 7.93 6.37
C ALA A 216 4.81 8.69 7.36
N GLN A 217 4.20 9.52 8.20
CA GLN A 217 4.87 10.28 9.26
C GLN A 217 4.01 10.29 10.51
N PRO A 218 4.61 10.24 11.71
CA PRO A 218 3.91 10.17 12.99
C PRO A 218 2.83 11.24 13.18
N ILE A 219 3.09 12.47 12.76
CA ILE A 219 2.14 13.58 12.91
C ILE A 219 0.81 13.33 12.17
N TYR A 220 0.86 12.70 10.99
CA TYR A 220 -0.35 12.37 10.24
C TYR A 220 -1.13 11.22 10.87
N ALA A 221 -0.43 10.26 11.51
CA ALA A 221 -1.08 9.21 12.29
C ALA A 221 -1.85 9.81 13.48
N LEU A 222 -1.25 10.73 14.25
CA LEU A 222 -1.91 11.44 15.34
C LEU A 222 -3.14 12.20 14.85
N ALA A 223 -3.01 12.95 13.75
CA ALA A 223 -4.14 13.69 13.17
C ALA A 223 -5.28 12.75 12.73
N ALA A 224 -4.95 11.60 12.13
CA ALA A 224 -5.92 10.62 11.70
C ALA A 224 -6.63 9.95 12.88
N VAL A 225 -5.90 9.59 13.95
CA VAL A 225 -6.46 9.03 15.19
C VAL A 225 -7.41 10.04 15.85
N ALA A 226 -7.00 11.31 15.95
CA ALA A 226 -7.85 12.39 16.50
C ALA A 226 -9.14 12.56 15.70
N ALA A 227 -9.03 12.63 14.38
CA ALA A 227 -10.18 12.83 13.50
C ALA A 227 -11.13 11.64 13.50
N LEU A 228 -10.59 10.40 13.46
CA LEU A 228 -11.39 9.18 13.55
C LEU A 228 -12.15 9.13 14.89
N GLY A 229 -11.44 9.32 16.00
CA GLY A 229 -12.05 9.27 17.34
C GLY A 229 -13.10 10.36 17.55
N GLY A 230 -12.80 11.59 17.10
CA GLY A 230 -13.77 12.70 17.17
C GLY A 230 -15.01 12.47 16.31
N ALA A 231 -14.86 11.90 15.12
CA ALA A 231 -15.98 11.55 14.23
C ALA A 231 -16.83 10.41 14.81
N LEU A 232 -16.20 9.36 15.34
CA LEU A 232 -16.88 8.24 16.00
C LEU A 232 -17.70 8.74 17.20
N LYS A 233 -17.10 9.58 18.06
CA LYS A 233 -17.77 10.16 19.22
C LYS A 233 -18.96 11.04 18.84
N ALA A 234 -18.82 11.85 17.76
CA ALA A 234 -19.90 12.68 17.26
C ALA A 234 -21.11 11.87 16.75
N LEU A 235 -20.86 10.64 16.30
CA LEU A 235 -21.88 9.69 15.84
C LEU A 235 -22.36 8.72 16.94
N GLY A 236 -22.02 9.00 18.21
CA GLY A 236 -22.52 8.26 19.35
C GLY A 236 -21.74 6.99 19.73
N ALA A 237 -20.55 6.75 19.12
CA ALA A 237 -19.70 5.65 19.55
C ALA A 237 -19.08 5.96 20.93
N GLU A 238 -19.01 4.93 21.77
CA GLU A 238 -18.30 4.98 23.05
C GLU A 238 -16.81 4.75 22.81
N VAL A 239 -16.05 5.82 22.63
CA VAL A 239 -14.62 5.79 22.37
C VAL A 239 -13.86 6.76 23.27
N ASP A 240 -12.70 6.35 23.76
CA ASP A 240 -11.80 7.22 24.53
C ASP A 240 -10.72 7.84 23.62
N VAL A 241 -11.06 8.99 23.04
CA VAL A 241 -10.15 9.74 22.16
C VAL A 241 -8.88 10.16 22.91
N GLY A 242 -8.99 10.49 24.20
CA GLY A 242 -7.85 10.90 25.05
C GLY A 242 -6.85 9.76 25.22
N ALA A 243 -7.33 8.58 25.61
CA ALA A 243 -6.49 7.38 25.72
C ALA A 243 -5.86 7.03 24.35
N GLY A 244 -6.61 7.12 23.26
CA GLY A 244 -6.09 6.89 21.90
C GLY A 244 -4.93 7.80 21.54
N LEU A 245 -5.08 9.10 21.78
CA LEU A 245 -4.02 10.08 21.49
C LEU A 245 -2.80 9.90 22.40
N ALA A 246 -3.02 9.63 23.70
CA ALA A 246 -1.91 9.36 24.64
C ALA A 246 -1.10 8.14 24.25
N ALA A 247 -1.76 7.06 23.84
CA ALA A 247 -1.07 5.84 23.39
C ALA A 247 -0.30 6.04 22.06
N ALA A 248 -0.91 6.77 21.13
CA ALA A 248 -0.23 7.11 19.87
C ALA A 248 1.01 7.98 20.11
N GLN A 249 0.92 8.98 21.00
CA GLN A 249 2.06 9.82 21.39
C GLN A 249 3.15 8.98 22.08
N ALA A 250 2.79 8.13 23.04
CA ALA A 250 3.75 7.28 23.74
C ALA A 250 4.48 6.33 22.79
N ALA A 251 3.78 5.79 21.76
CA ALA A 251 4.41 4.96 20.75
C ALA A 251 5.41 5.74 19.87
N TRP A 252 5.16 7.04 19.68
CA TRP A 252 6.09 7.92 18.98
C TRP A 252 7.30 8.27 19.85
N ASP A 253 7.08 8.69 21.09
CA ASP A 253 8.15 9.07 22.03
C ASP A 253 9.13 7.91 22.24
N ALA A 254 8.61 6.69 22.42
CA ALA A 254 9.44 5.49 22.52
C ALA A 254 10.37 5.23 21.33
N ALA A 255 10.04 5.75 20.15
CA ALA A 255 10.88 5.63 18.95
C ALA A 255 11.88 6.79 18.81
N ILE A 256 11.73 7.88 19.57
CA ILE A 256 12.69 9.00 19.64
C ILE A 256 13.77 8.70 20.67
N ASP A 257 13.39 8.06 21.77
CA ASP A 257 14.26 7.81 22.94
C ASP A 257 15.09 6.53 22.82
N GLY A 258 14.77 5.64 21.86
CA GLY A 258 15.43 4.34 21.61
C GLY A 258 16.33 4.36 20.39
#